data_3beb7a5ae7c0e637d65d0fbebcf44ae8
#
_entry.id   3beb7a5ae7c0e637d65d0fbebcf44ae8
#
_cell.length_a   1.000
_cell.length_b   1.000
_cell.length_c   1.000
_cell.angle_alpha   90.00
_cell.angle_beta   90.00
_cell.angle_gamma   90.00
#
_symmetry.space_group_name_H-M   'P 1'
#
loop_
_entity.id
_entity.type
_entity.pdbx_description
1 polymer ?
#
loop_
_entity_poly.entity_id
_entity_poly.type
_entity_poly.pdbx_seq_one_letter_code
_entity_poly.pdbx_strand_id
1 'polypeptide(L)'
;MSRILVITNPVAARTTEAAKERVVDALVRAGWAVDRENTTCADDTRRLASAGVADGVDAVAVFGGDGTSMQAAAALVGTEVALVMIPGGTGNVLAGNLRIPMNPLAAVRSVTGGRRRRIDLGEVTLADGAHYFGVACGAGVDARVMGETLPVNKRRWGIGAYFATTFRVLSEIRSTPCSITVDGARFEAPAALILILNCSEVIPHVVRIRPEIKLDDGILDLVVVAADSAAGAIRGFGRVLGNSFGTKRETPYLRYARGTEFRIEPAESLPVQFDGDPVGSTPFCARVLPSALTVMVPSS
;
A
#
# COMPACT_ATOMS: atom_id res chain seq x y z
N MET A 1 -24.04 -18.11 12.50
CA MET A 1 -22.61 -18.40 12.28
C MET A 1 -22.14 -17.39 11.26
N SER A 2 -21.08 -16.65 11.56
CA SER A 2 -20.56 -15.64 10.64
C SER A 2 -19.97 -16.30 9.40
N ARG A 3 -20.23 -15.72 8.22
CA ARG A 3 -19.78 -16.24 6.91
C ARG A 3 -18.55 -15.48 6.43
N ILE A 4 -17.58 -16.21 5.93
CA ILE A 4 -16.35 -15.62 5.35
C ILE A 4 -16.06 -16.23 3.99
N LEU A 5 -15.83 -15.39 2.99
CA LEU A 5 -15.31 -15.80 1.68
C LEU A 5 -13.78 -15.73 1.71
N VAL A 6 -13.12 -16.85 1.48
CA VAL A 6 -11.65 -16.92 1.36
C VAL A 6 -11.26 -16.88 -0.12
N ILE A 7 -10.61 -15.79 -0.52
CA ILE A 7 -10.06 -15.63 -1.87
C ILE A 7 -8.56 -15.90 -1.82
N THR A 8 -8.11 -16.86 -2.59
CA THR A 8 -6.68 -17.22 -2.64
C THR A 8 -6.08 -16.90 -3.99
N ASN A 9 -4.94 -16.22 -3.97
CA ASN A 9 -4.12 -16.04 -5.17
C ASN A 9 -3.10 -17.21 -5.24
N PRO A 10 -3.27 -18.19 -6.15
CA PRO A 10 -2.46 -19.40 -6.19
C PRO A 10 -1.01 -19.16 -6.60
N VAL A 11 -0.71 -18.02 -7.24
CA VAL A 11 0.67 -17.68 -7.68
C VAL A 11 1.46 -16.92 -6.60
N ALA A 12 0.85 -16.57 -5.48
CA ALA A 12 1.56 -15.92 -4.39
C ALA A 12 2.55 -16.88 -3.70
N ALA A 13 3.64 -16.33 -3.15
CA ALA A 13 4.80 -17.13 -2.73
C ALA A 13 4.52 -18.20 -1.65
N ARG A 14 3.48 -18.02 -0.83
CA ARG A 14 3.17 -18.86 0.34
C ARG A 14 1.83 -19.59 0.24
N THR A 15 1.14 -19.53 -0.91
CA THR A 15 -0.20 -20.09 -1.12
C THR A 15 -0.17 -21.54 -1.67
N THR A 16 0.61 -22.42 -1.04
CA THR A 16 0.59 -23.84 -1.39
C THR A 16 -0.75 -24.49 -1.00
N GLU A 17 -1.16 -25.60 -1.67
CA GLU A 17 -2.41 -26.30 -1.33
C GLU A 17 -2.49 -26.67 0.15
N ALA A 18 -1.41 -27.22 0.71
CA ALA A 18 -1.34 -27.54 2.14
C ALA A 18 -1.46 -26.28 3.04
N ALA A 19 -1.04 -25.11 2.60
CA ALA A 19 -1.22 -23.87 3.34
C ALA A 19 -2.66 -23.38 3.27
N LYS A 20 -3.31 -23.49 2.10
CA LYS A 20 -4.73 -23.15 1.90
C LYS A 20 -5.62 -23.99 2.82
N GLU A 21 -5.47 -25.31 2.82
CA GLU A 21 -6.25 -26.21 3.67
C GLU A 21 -6.07 -25.84 5.16
N ARG A 22 -4.84 -25.63 5.61
CA ARG A 22 -4.58 -25.25 7.01
C ARG A 22 -5.20 -23.89 7.38
N VAL A 23 -5.22 -22.92 6.47
CA VAL A 23 -5.87 -21.62 6.66
C VAL A 23 -7.37 -21.80 6.82
N VAL A 24 -8.01 -22.56 5.92
CA VAL A 24 -9.44 -22.84 5.96
C VAL A 24 -9.82 -23.59 7.25
N ASP A 25 -9.08 -24.64 7.59
CA ASP A 25 -9.29 -25.38 8.85
C ASP A 25 -9.17 -24.49 10.10
N ALA A 26 -8.25 -23.53 10.08
CA ALA A 26 -8.09 -22.60 11.19
C ALA A 26 -9.29 -21.65 11.30
N LEU A 27 -9.85 -21.17 10.19
CA LEU A 27 -11.05 -20.34 10.15
C LEU A 27 -12.28 -21.10 10.60
N VAL A 28 -12.47 -22.36 10.14
CA VAL A 28 -13.56 -23.23 10.57
C VAL A 28 -13.48 -23.49 12.08
N ARG A 29 -12.31 -23.82 12.61
CA ARG A 29 -12.11 -23.99 14.05
C ARG A 29 -12.36 -22.71 14.86
N ALA A 30 -12.18 -21.55 14.25
CA ALA A 30 -12.54 -20.26 14.84
C ALA A 30 -14.03 -19.91 14.76
N GLY A 31 -14.87 -20.82 14.22
CA GLY A 31 -16.32 -20.67 14.18
C GLY A 31 -16.88 -20.01 12.94
N TRP A 32 -16.11 -19.87 11.85
CA TRP A 32 -16.58 -19.31 10.58
C TRP A 32 -17.19 -20.36 9.67
N ALA A 33 -18.27 -20.01 8.97
CA ALA A 33 -18.72 -20.72 7.78
C ALA A 33 -17.89 -20.21 6.59
N VAL A 34 -17.10 -21.09 5.97
CA VAL A 34 -16.07 -20.73 5.00
C VAL A 34 -16.49 -21.11 3.58
N ASP A 35 -16.64 -20.10 2.73
CA ASP A 35 -16.69 -20.25 1.28
C ASP A 35 -15.30 -20.04 0.68
N ARG A 36 -14.94 -20.72 -0.41
CA ARG A 36 -13.58 -20.70 -0.98
C ARG A 36 -13.58 -20.42 -2.46
N GLU A 37 -12.70 -19.50 -2.88
CA GLU A 37 -12.48 -19.17 -4.28
C GLU A 37 -10.97 -19.00 -4.55
N ASN A 38 -10.54 -19.38 -5.75
CA ASN A 38 -9.19 -19.10 -6.23
C ASN A 38 -9.25 -18.09 -7.37
N THR A 39 -8.32 -17.15 -7.40
CA THR A 39 -8.19 -16.25 -8.54
C THR A 39 -7.63 -16.98 -9.73
N THR A 40 -8.12 -16.68 -10.92
CA THR A 40 -7.69 -17.24 -12.21
C THR A 40 -6.98 -16.20 -13.08
N CYS A 41 -7.25 -14.91 -12.83
CA CYS A 41 -6.63 -13.79 -13.54
C CYS A 41 -6.44 -12.58 -12.62
N ALA A 42 -5.86 -11.50 -13.16
CA ALA A 42 -5.46 -10.33 -12.38
C ALA A 42 -6.62 -9.66 -11.62
N ASP A 43 -7.79 -9.50 -12.25
CA ASP A 43 -8.92 -8.72 -11.67
C ASP A 43 -9.96 -9.58 -10.95
N ASP A 44 -9.75 -10.88 -10.87
CA ASP A 44 -10.69 -11.82 -10.25
C ASP A 44 -10.97 -11.50 -8.79
N THR A 45 -9.98 -11.04 -8.04
CA THR A 45 -10.15 -10.75 -6.61
C THR A 45 -11.23 -9.71 -6.38
N ARG A 46 -11.24 -8.62 -7.17
CA ARG A 46 -12.27 -7.58 -7.05
C ARG A 46 -13.64 -8.11 -7.38
N ARG A 47 -13.77 -8.88 -8.45
CA ARG A 47 -15.03 -9.51 -8.87
C ARG A 47 -15.58 -10.48 -7.82
N LEU A 48 -14.72 -11.36 -7.30
CA LEU A 48 -15.08 -12.34 -6.27
C LEU A 48 -15.47 -11.67 -4.95
N ALA A 49 -14.73 -10.65 -4.54
CA ALA A 49 -15.07 -9.88 -3.35
C ALA A 49 -16.40 -9.15 -3.48
N SER A 50 -16.68 -8.54 -4.66
CA SER A 50 -17.98 -7.91 -4.93
C SER A 50 -19.12 -8.91 -4.90
N ALA A 51 -18.94 -10.12 -5.45
CA ALA A 51 -19.91 -11.20 -5.37
C ALA A 51 -20.16 -11.61 -3.90
N GLY A 52 -19.11 -11.79 -3.10
CA GLY A 52 -19.22 -12.08 -1.67
C GLY A 52 -20.03 -11.03 -0.91
N VAL A 53 -19.81 -9.73 -1.21
CA VAL A 53 -20.62 -8.64 -0.63
C VAL A 53 -22.10 -8.80 -1.01
N ALA A 54 -22.39 -9.07 -2.28
CA ALA A 54 -23.77 -9.28 -2.75
C ALA A 54 -24.44 -10.52 -2.10
N ASP A 55 -23.66 -11.56 -1.84
CA ASP A 55 -24.10 -12.80 -1.17
C ASP A 55 -24.23 -12.65 0.36
N GLY A 56 -23.88 -11.47 0.91
CA GLY A 56 -24.05 -11.14 2.32
C GLY A 56 -23.08 -11.85 3.25
N VAL A 57 -21.80 -11.99 2.85
CA VAL A 57 -20.76 -12.47 3.76
C VAL A 57 -20.40 -11.40 4.81
N ASP A 58 -20.02 -11.82 6.00
CA ASP A 58 -19.59 -10.91 7.07
C ASP A 58 -18.15 -10.43 6.89
N ALA A 59 -17.33 -11.20 6.16
CA ALA A 59 -15.94 -10.89 5.88
C ALA A 59 -15.45 -11.50 4.58
N VAL A 60 -14.47 -10.86 3.96
CA VAL A 60 -13.67 -11.39 2.84
C VAL A 60 -12.24 -11.58 3.33
N ALA A 61 -11.76 -12.82 3.33
CA ALA A 61 -10.37 -13.14 3.64
C ALA A 61 -9.57 -13.25 2.34
N VAL A 62 -8.44 -12.56 2.28
CA VAL A 62 -7.52 -12.63 1.15
C VAL A 62 -6.24 -13.33 1.57
N PHE A 63 -5.98 -14.51 1.01
CA PHE A 63 -4.70 -15.19 1.13
C PHE A 63 -3.84 -14.89 -0.09
N GLY A 64 -3.05 -13.81 0.00
CA GLY A 64 -2.30 -13.26 -1.12
C GLY A 64 -1.30 -12.20 -0.70
N GLY A 65 -0.87 -11.37 -1.66
CA GLY A 65 -0.01 -10.21 -1.45
C GLY A 65 -0.78 -8.90 -1.38
N ASP A 66 -0.05 -7.78 -1.38
CA ASP A 66 -0.60 -6.43 -1.29
C ASP A 66 -1.59 -6.13 -2.42
N GLY A 67 -1.22 -6.37 -3.69
CA GLY A 67 -2.11 -6.14 -4.83
C GLY A 67 -3.43 -6.92 -4.73
N THR A 68 -3.39 -8.22 -4.32
CA THR A 68 -4.61 -9.02 -4.10
C THR A 68 -5.46 -8.41 -2.99
N SER A 69 -4.83 -7.97 -1.88
CA SER A 69 -5.54 -7.34 -0.76
C SER A 69 -6.19 -6.01 -1.18
N MET A 70 -5.51 -5.20 -1.99
CA MET A 70 -6.06 -3.93 -2.46
C MET A 70 -7.17 -4.08 -3.49
N GLN A 71 -7.14 -5.11 -4.34
CA GLN A 71 -8.28 -5.43 -5.22
C GLN A 71 -9.54 -5.81 -4.43
N ALA A 72 -9.39 -6.62 -3.37
CA ALA A 72 -10.51 -6.91 -2.48
C ALA A 72 -10.95 -5.63 -1.73
N ALA A 73 -10.02 -4.86 -1.20
CA ALA A 73 -10.31 -3.59 -0.53
C ALA A 73 -11.17 -2.67 -1.40
N ALA A 74 -10.82 -2.53 -2.69
CA ALA A 74 -11.58 -1.70 -3.63
C ALA A 74 -13.05 -2.14 -3.80
N ALA A 75 -13.35 -3.44 -3.65
CA ALA A 75 -14.71 -3.96 -3.66
C ALA A 75 -15.46 -3.75 -2.33
N LEU A 76 -14.72 -3.55 -1.23
CA LEU A 76 -15.26 -3.43 0.12
C LEU A 76 -15.41 -1.97 0.58
N VAL A 77 -14.87 -1.00 -0.17
CA VAL A 77 -15.00 0.43 0.15
C VAL A 77 -16.47 0.80 0.37
N GLY A 78 -16.74 1.43 1.52
CA GLY A 78 -18.08 1.88 1.89
C GLY A 78 -19.05 0.77 2.32
N THR A 79 -18.59 -0.47 2.46
CA THR A 79 -19.39 -1.58 3.00
C THR A 79 -19.04 -1.87 4.46
N GLU A 80 -19.89 -2.65 5.15
CA GLU A 80 -19.61 -3.16 6.50
C GLU A 80 -18.85 -4.50 6.49
N VAL A 81 -18.61 -5.09 5.31
CA VAL A 81 -17.90 -6.36 5.17
C VAL A 81 -16.43 -6.16 5.52
N ALA A 82 -15.91 -6.97 6.43
CA ALA A 82 -14.54 -6.81 6.90
C ALA A 82 -13.53 -7.49 5.98
N LEU A 83 -12.43 -6.80 5.65
CA LEU A 83 -11.28 -7.41 5.01
C LEU A 83 -10.42 -8.14 6.06
N VAL A 84 -10.12 -9.40 5.80
CA VAL A 84 -9.18 -10.23 6.56
C VAL A 84 -7.95 -10.49 5.70
N MET A 85 -6.82 -9.93 6.06
CA MET A 85 -5.57 -10.13 5.32
C MET A 85 -4.79 -11.30 5.89
N ILE A 86 -4.46 -12.28 5.01
CA ILE A 86 -3.63 -13.44 5.33
C ILE A 86 -2.37 -13.33 4.45
N PRO A 87 -1.21 -12.95 5.03
CA PRO A 87 0.01 -12.69 4.29
C PRO A 87 0.51 -13.90 3.49
N GLY A 88 0.36 -13.84 2.17
CA GLY A 88 0.82 -14.86 1.22
C GLY A 88 1.92 -14.38 0.26
N GLY A 89 2.06 -13.07 0.12
CA GLY A 89 3.04 -12.41 -0.74
C GLY A 89 4.38 -12.14 -0.07
N THR A 90 5.24 -11.38 -0.77
CA THR A 90 6.59 -11.01 -0.31
C THR A 90 6.60 -9.74 0.53
N GLY A 91 5.79 -8.73 0.16
CA GLY A 91 5.71 -7.42 0.84
C GLY A 91 4.77 -7.47 2.04
N ASN A 92 3.49 -7.58 1.79
CA ASN A 92 2.38 -7.51 2.76
C ASN A 92 2.48 -6.27 3.66
N VAL A 93 2.70 -5.11 3.01
CA VAL A 93 3.06 -3.86 3.67
C VAL A 93 1.89 -3.33 4.51
N LEU A 94 0.67 -3.34 3.96
CA LEU A 94 -0.52 -2.92 4.68
C LEU A 94 -0.78 -3.83 5.90
N ALA A 95 -0.66 -5.14 5.73
CA ALA A 95 -0.79 -6.10 6.84
C ALA A 95 0.25 -5.84 7.95
N GLY A 96 1.49 -5.50 7.57
CA GLY A 96 2.55 -5.14 8.50
C GLY A 96 2.25 -3.87 9.30
N ASN A 97 1.73 -2.82 8.65
CA ASN A 97 1.30 -1.59 9.32
C ASN A 97 0.14 -1.84 10.30
N LEU A 98 -0.71 -2.82 10.02
CA LEU A 98 -1.80 -3.26 10.88
C LEU A 98 -1.38 -4.29 11.95
N ARG A 99 -0.07 -4.58 12.06
CA ARG A 99 0.50 -5.55 13.02
C ARG A 99 -0.02 -6.97 12.85
N ILE A 100 -0.48 -7.32 11.66
CA ILE A 100 -0.88 -8.68 11.33
C ILE A 100 0.39 -9.54 11.15
N PRO A 101 0.48 -10.71 11.83
CA PRO A 101 1.64 -11.58 11.72
C PRO A 101 1.89 -12.05 10.28
N MET A 102 3.16 -12.09 9.84
CA MET A 102 3.53 -12.52 8.49
C MET A 102 3.41 -14.04 8.25
N ASN A 103 3.26 -14.84 9.31
CA ASN A 103 2.91 -16.25 9.18
C ASN A 103 1.41 -16.41 8.98
N PRO A 104 0.93 -17.07 7.91
CA PRO A 104 -0.49 -17.17 7.58
C PRO A 104 -1.37 -17.74 8.72
N LEU A 105 -0.94 -18.79 9.41
CA LEU A 105 -1.71 -19.37 10.51
C LEU A 105 -1.72 -18.49 11.76
N ALA A 106 -0.61 -17.80 12.03
CA ALA A 106 -0.56 -16.82 13.11
C ALA A 106 -1.46 -15.62 12.78
N ALA A 107 -1.51 -15.17 11.50
CA ALA A 107 -2.41 -14.13 11.04
C ALA A 107 -3.87 -14.53 11.29
N VAL A 108 -4.31 -15.71 10.83
CA VAL A 108 -5.68 -16.19 11.05
C VAL A 108 -6.01 -16.16 12.55
N ARG A 109 -5.18 -16.76 13.40
CA ARG A 109 -5.43 -16.77 14.86
C ARG A 109 -5.52 -15.38 15.46
N SER A 110 -4.67 -14.46 15.04
CA SER A 110 -4.63 -13.11 15.59
C SER A 110 -5.83 -12.26 15.17
N VAL A 111 -6.30 -12.40 13.92
CA VAL A 111 -7.43 -11.61 13.43
C VAL A 111 -8.77 -12.20 13.82
N THR A 112 -8.92 -13.53 13.91
CA THR A 112 -10.17 -14.17 14.37
C THR A 112 -10.45 -13.95 15.85
N GLY A 113 -9.42 -13.79 16.68
CA GLY A 113 -9.53 -13.32 18.07
C GLY A 113 -9.41 -11.81 18.23
N GLY A 114 -9.36 -11.08 17.12
CA GLY A 114 -9.12 -9.66 17.08
C GLY A 114 -10.38 -8.79 17.09
N ARG A 115 -10.23 -7.58 16.54
CA ARG A 115 -11.32 -6.60 16.48
C ARG A 115 -11.48 -6.02 15.08
N ARG A 116 -12.66 -5.53 14.76
CA ARG A 116 -12.90 -4.69 13.57
C ARG A 116 -12.30 -3.30 13.80
N ARG A 117 -11.62 -2.77 12.80
CA ARG A 117 -11.11 -1.39 12.77
C ARG A 117 -11.44 -0.78 11.43
N ARG A 118 -11.94 0.44 11.42
CA ARG A 118 -12.07 1.23 10.20
C ARG A 118 -10.76 1.94 9.94
N ILE A 119 -10.31 1.90 8.69
CA ILE A 119 -9.11 2.59 8.23
C ILE A 119 -9.43 3.47 7.04
N ASP A 120 -8.60 4.48 6.86
CA ASP A 120 -8.64 5.36 5.71
C ASP A 120 -7.99 4.67 4.51
N LEU A 121 -8.38 5.09 3.32
CA LEU A 121 -7.70 4.78 2.06
C LEU A 121 -7.38 6.08 1.34
N GLY A 122 -6.35 6.06 0.52
CA GLY A 122 -6.16 7.10 -0.48
C GLY A 122 -6.89 6.74 -1.77
N GLU A 123 -7.53 7.71 -2.39
CA GLU A 123 -8.09 7.62 -3.73
C GLU A 123 -7.30 8.52 -4.67
N VAL A 124 -6.95 8.01 -5.83
CA VAL A 124 -6.31 8.79 -6.90
C VAL A 124 -7.17 8.73 -8.14
N THR A 125 -7.42 9.89 -8.74
CA THR A 125 -8.10 10.00 -10.02
C THR A 125 -7.06 10.21 -11.11
N LEU A 126 -6.99 9.25 -12.02
CA LEU A 126 -6.23 9.27 -13.26
C LEU A 126 -7.18 9.39 -14.47
N ALA A 127 -6.62 9.44 -15.67
CA ALA A 127 -7.41 9.53 -16.91
C ALA A 127 -8.34 8.32 -17.14
N ASP A 128 -7.99 7.16 -16.63
CA ASP A 128 -8.73 5.89 -16.73
C ASP A 128 -9.73 5.65 -15.59
N GLY A 129 -9.76 6.53 -14.57
CA GLY A 129 -10.71 6.45 -13.47
C GLY A 129 -10.12 6.61 -12.08
N ALA A 130 -10.90 6.17 -11.09
CA ALA A 130 -10.51 6.21 -9.67
C ALA A 130 -9.82 4.91 -9.25
N HIS A 131 -8.70 5.05 -8.56
CA HIS A 131 -7.89 3.96 -8.01
C HIS A 131 -7.69 4.19 -6.51
N TYR A 132 -7.49 3.10 -5.76
CA TYR A 132 -7.30 3.16 -4.31
C TYR A 132 -5.90 2.67 -3.92
N PHE A 133 -5.34 3.27 -2.87
CA PHE A 133 -4.12 2.78 -2.24
C PHE A 133 -4.28 2.71 -0.71
N GLY A 134 -3.70 1.69 -0.13
CA GLY A 134 -3.71 1.48 1.32
C GLY A 134 -2.44 1.98 2.00
N VAL A 135 -1.32 2.00 1.29
CA VAL A 135 0.00 2.36 1.83
C VAL A 135 0.49 3.69 1.29
N ALA A 136 0.67 3.79 -0.02
CA ALA A 136 1.25 4.97 -0.65
C ALA A 136 0.93 5.08 -2.14
N CYS A 137 0.76 6.32 -2.62
CA CYS A 137 0.88 6.69 -4.02
C CYS A 137 2.23 7.36 -4.22
N GLY A 138 3.01 6.91 -5.21
CA GLY A 138 4.31 7.47 -5.58
C GLY A 138 4.36 7.98 -7.00
N ALA A 139 5.05 9.10 -7.24
CA ALA A 139 5.34 9.60 -8.58
C ALA A 139 6.83 9.90 -8.77
N GLY A 140 7.36 9.65 -9.95
CA GLY A 140 8.76 9.88 -10.30
C GLY A 140 9.62 8.65 -10.07
N VAL A 141 10.73 8.82 -9.32
CA VAL A 141 11.74 7.79 -9.11
C VAL A 141 11.19 6.51 -8.51
N ASP A 142 10.29 6.64 -7.53
CA ASP A 142 9.71 5.48 -6.85
C ASP A 142 9.01 4.55 -7.85
N ALA A 143 8.21 5.10 -8.76
CA ALA A 143 7.54 4.33 -9.80
C ALA A 143 8.52 3.68 -10.80
N ARG A 144 9.64 4.36 -11.13
CA ARG A 144 10.71 3.75 -11.95
C ARG A 144 11.39 2.59 -11.24
N VAL A 145 11.72 2.76 -9.95
CA VAL A 145 12.32 1.68 -9.13
C VAL A 145 11.40 0.48 -9.08
N MET A 146 10.10 0.68 -8.87
CA MET A 146 9.12 -0.41 -8.83
C MET A 146 8.99 -1.10 -10.18
N GLY A 147 8.92 -0.35 -11.30
CA GLY A 147 8.83 -0.91 -12.65
C GLY A 147 10.08 -1.69 -13.08
N GLU A 148 11.28 -1.26 -12.68
CA GLU A 148 12.54 -1.90 -13.02
C GLU A 148 12.93 -3.06 -12.10
N THR A 149 12.32 -3.17 -10.92
CA THR A 149 12.57 -4.28 -10.00
C THR A 149 11.83 -5.53 -10.49
N LEU A 150 12.48 -6.30 -11.34
CA LEU A 150 11.92 -7.53 -11.92
C LEU A 150 11.49 -8.52 -10.83
N PRO A 151 10.41 -9.31 -11.04
CA PRO A 151 9.90 -10.31 -10.10
C PRO A 151 10.96 -11.34 -9.67
N VAL A 152 11.89 -11.68 -10.56
CA VAL A 152 13.00 -12.61 -10.30
C VAL A 152 13.97 -12.07 -9.26
N ASN A 153 14.26 -10.77 -9.27
CA ASN A 153 15.16 -10.14 -8.33
C ASN A 153 14.50 -9.96 -6.94
N LYS A 154 13.21 -9.62 -6.89
CA LYS A 154 12.44 -9.60 -5.61
C LYS A 154 12.52 -10.94 -4.87
N ARG A 155 12.46 -12.05 -5.59
CA ARG A 155 12.44 -13.39 -5.00
C ARG A 155 13.80 -13.85 -4.46
N ARG A 156 14.91 -13.37 -5.03
CA ARG A 156 16.29 -13.84 -4.70
C ARG A 156 17.04 -12.89 -3.77
N TRP A 157 16.84 -11.59 -3.87
CA TRP A 157 17.60 -10.56 -3.15
C TRP A 157 16.73 -9.71 -2.20
N GLY A 158 15.40 -9.87 -2.23
CA GLY A 158 14.45 -9.19 -1.33
C GLY A 158 14.67 -7.67 -1.26
N ILE A 159 14.80 -7.15 -0.05
CA ILE A 159 15.00 -5.73 0.24
C ILE A 159 16.31 -5.19 -0.39
N GLY A 160 17.36 -6.02 -0.49
CA GLY A 160 18.63 -5.61 -1.10
C GLY A 160 18.51 -5.24 -2.58
N ALA A 161 17.66 -5.95 -3.35
CA ALA A 161 17.39 -5.62 -4.75
C ALA A 161 16.67 -4.26 -4.87
N TYR A 162 15.72 -3.98 -3.98
CA TYR A 162 15.04 -2.69 -3.94
C TYR A 162 16.03 -1.54 -3.70
N PHE A 163 16.90 -1.65 -2.69
CA PHE A 163 17.92 -0.64 -2.42
C PHE A 163 18.91 -0.46 -3.56
N ALA A 164 19.39 -1.57 -4.17
CA ALA A 164 20.31 -1.50 -5.29
C ALA A 164 19.68 -0.83 -6.53
N THR A 165 18.42 -1.15 -6.84
CA THR A 165 17.68 -0.52 -7.95
C THR A 165 17.42 0.96 -7.63
N THR A 166 16.98 1.27 -6.41
CA THR A 166 16.78 2.64 -5.96
C THR A 166 18.06 3.46 -6.11
N PHE A 167 19.20 2.94 -5.67
CA PHE A 167 20.49 3.64 -5.78
C PHE A 167 20.90 3.89 -7.23
N ARG A 168 20.70 2.90 -8.12
CA ARG A 168 20.99 3.04 -9.55
C ARG A 168 20.09 4.10 -10.19
N VAL A 169 18.79 4.06 -9.93
CA VAL A 169 17.83 5.02 -10.49
C VAL A 169 18.07 6.41 -9.90
N LEU A 170 18.43 6.52 -8.61
CA LEU A 170 18.83 7.78 -7.98
C LEU A 170 20.03 8.48 -8.67
N SER A 171 20.91 7.73 -9.33
CA SER A 171 22.05 8.32 -10.06
C SER A 171 21.64 8.98 -11.40
N GLU A 172 20.48 8.66 -11.94
CA GLU A 172 19.96 9.17 -13.21
C GLU A 172 18.91 10.29 -13.05
N ILE A 173 18.63 10.70 -11.81
CA ILE A 173 17.54 11.60 -11.48
C ILE A 173 17.76 13.02 -11.98
N ARG A 174 16.70 13.55 -12.59
CA ARG A 174 16.46 14.98 -12.75
C ARG A 174 15.17 15.35 -12.06
N SER A 175 15.21 16.40 -11.24
CA SER A 175 13.97 17.02 -10.75
C SER A 175 13.27 17.77 -11.85
N THR A 176 11.97 17.65 -11.93
CA THR A 176 11.13 18.50 -12.75
C THR A 176 10.43 19.55 -11.88
N PRO A 177 10.24 20.79 -12.37
CA PRO A 177 9.36 21.73 -11.69
C PRO A 177 7.96 21.12 -11.53
N CYS A 178 7.42 21.21 -10.33
CA CYS A 178 6.11 20.64 -10.03
C CYS A 178 5.26 21.65 -9.25
N SER A 179 4.05 21.90 -9.77
CA SER A 179 3.02 22.60 -9.04
C SER A 179 2.26 21.60 -8.16
N ILE A 180 2.22 21.87 -6.88
CA ILE A 180 1.58 21.02 -5.87
C ILE A 180 0.54 21.85 -5.14
N THR A 181 -0.69 21.34 -5.10
CA THR A 181 -1.78 21.95 -4.32
C THR A 181 -2.19 20.97 -3.21
N VAL A 182 -2.27 21.45 -1.97
CA VAL A 182 -2.72 20.72 -0.80
C VAL A 182 -3.85 21.52 -0.14
N ASP A 183 -5.05 20.96 -0.07
CA ASP A 183 -6.24 21.60 0.49
C ASP A 183 -6.45 23.04 -0.03
N GLY A 184 -6.23 23.25 -1.33
CA GLY A 184 -6.35 24.56 -1.98
C GLY A 184 -5.12 25.46 -1.88
N ALA A 185 -4.15 25.16 -1.01
CA ALA A 185 -2.90 25.92 -0.91
C ALA A 185 -1.88 25.41 -1.95
N ARG A 186 -1.48 26.28 -2.87
CA ARG A 186 -0.53 25.97 -3.96
C ARG A 186 0.88 26.39 -3.63
N PHE A 187 1.84 25.54 -3.96
CA PHE A 187 3.27 25.85 -3.95
C PHE A 187 4.01 25.17 -5.10
N GLU A 188 5.15 25.72 -5.45
CA GLU A 188 6.05 25.15 -6.47
C GLU A 188 7.25 24.49 -5.78
N ALA A 189 7.66 23.32 -6.27
CA ALA A 189 8.85 22.65 -5.82
C ALA A 189 9.49 21.85 -6.95
N PRO A 190 10.83 21.80 -7.05
CA PRO A 190 11.46 20.79 -7.88
C PRO A 190 11.20 19.41 -7.24
N ALA A 191 10.73 18.45 -8.03
CA ALA A 191 10.37 17.14 -7.56
C ALA A 191 11.09 16.03 -8.35
N ALA A 192 11.87 15.22 -7.66
CA ALA A 192 12.46 13.99 -8.15
C ALA A 192 11.63 12.77 -7.74
N LEU A 193 11.02 12.87 -6.56
CA LEU A 193 10.15 11.88 -5.97
C LEU A 193 9.03 12.59 -5.22
N ILE A 194 7.81 12.14 -5.44
CA ILE A 194 6.63 12.56 -4.70
C ILE A 194 6.01 11.30 -4.09
N LEU A 195 5.74 11.32 -2.79
CA LEU A 195 5.01 10.26 -2.08
C LEU A 195 3.82 10.86 -1.35
N ILE A 196 2.65 10.30 -1.55
CA ILE A 196 1.45 10.54 -0.73
C ILE A 196 1.22 9.27 0.09
N LEU A 197 1.31 9.40 1.40
CA LEU A 197 1.40 8.29 2.34
C LEU A 197 0.15 8.18 3.19
N ASN A 198 -0.39 6.98 3.31
CA ASN A 198 -1.43 6.59 4.26
C ASN A 198 -0.87 5.72 5.40
N CYS A 199 0.34 5.18 5.22
CA CYS A 199 1.02 4.34 6.20
C CYS A 199 2.38 4.92 6.62
N SER A 200 2.76 4.66 7.86
CA SER A 200 4.07 5.08 8.39
C SER A 200 5.23 4.24 7.87
N GLU A 201 5.02 2.94 7.63
CA GLU A 201 6.03 2.01 7.16
C GLU A 201 5.78 1.66 5.69
N VAL A 202 6.76 1.94 4.82
CA VAL A 202 6.74 1.54 3.40
C VAL A 202 7.46 0.23 3.16
N ILE A 203 8.30 -0.20 4.11
CA ILE A 203 8.84 -1.56 4.22
C ILE A 203 8.64 -1.97 5.67
N PRO A 204 7.78 -2.98 5.94
CA PRO A 204 7.44 -3.38 7.30
C PRO A 204 8.67 -3.66 8.16
N HIS A 205 8.72 -3.06 9.34
CA HIS A 205 9.79 -3.19 10.34
C HIS A 205 11.19 -2.72 9.90
N VAL A 206 11.35 -2.15 8.69
CA VAL A 206 12.65 -1.71 8.13
C VAL A 206 12.67 -0.22 7.82
N VAL A 207 11.69 0.27 7.05
CA VAL A 207 11.64 1.67 6.62
C VAL A 207 10.34 2.31 7.08
N ARG A 208 10.48 3.20 8.06
CA ARG A 208 9.41 4.05 8.55
C ARG A 208 9.71 5.49 8.12
N ILE A 209 8.84 6.08 7.33
CA ILE A 209 9.05 7.46 6.84
C ILE A 209 8.75 8.46 7.95
N ARG A 210 7.59 8.34 8.59
CA ARG A 210 7.17 9.20 9.71
C ARG A 210 6.33 8.39 10.69
N PRO A 211 6.71 8.32 11.97
CA PRO A 211 5.97 7.55 12.97
C PRO A 211 4.60 8.15 13.34
N GLU A 212 4.37 9.43 12.99
CA GLU A 212 3.13 10.15 13.27
C GLU A 212 1.99 9.79 12.31
N ILE A 213 2.28 9.19 11.13
CA ILE A 213 1.26 8.81 10.15
C ILE A 213 0.38 7.71 10.73
N LYS A 214 -0.94 7.92 10.67
CA LYS A 214 -1.95 7.00 11.16
C LYS A 214 -2.88 6.60 10.02
N LEU A 215 -3.40 5.40 10.10
CA LEU A 215 -4.34 4.81 9.12
C LEU A 215 -5.80 5.23 9.35
N ASP A 216 -6.10 6.06 10.34
CA ASP A 216 -7.46 6.36 10.78
C ASP A 216 -7.61 7.79 11.35
N ASP A 217 -6.82 8.75 10.86
CA ASP A 217 -6.91 10.16 11.27
C ASP A 217 -7.52 11.07 10.20
N GLY A 218 -7.99 10.51 9.09
CA GLY A 218 -8.63 11.25 7.99
C GLY A 218 -7.67 12.13 7.20
N ILE A 219 -6.37 11.86 7.22
CA ILE A 219 -5.33 12.70 6.62
C ILE A 219 -4.30 11.83 5.88
N LEU A 220 -3.79 12.36 4.76
CA LEU A 220 -2.62 11.81 4.08
C LEU A 220 -1.41 12.71 4.27
N ASP A 221 -0.22 12.11 4.27
CA ASP A 221 1.05 12.81 4.40
C ASP A 221 1.77 12.88 3.05
N LEU A 222 2.12 14.09 2.60
CA LEU A 222 2.90 14.33 1.40
C LEU A 222 4.38 14.47 1.74
N VAL A 223 5.21 13.77 0.98
CA VAL A 223 6.68 13.88 1.01
C VAL A 223 7.15 14.21 -0.40
N VAL A 224 7.84 15.33 -0.57
CA VAL A 224 8.47 15.71 -1.84
C VAL A 224 9.98 15.73 -1.64
N VAL A 225 10.68 14.94 -2.42
CA VAL A 225 12.15 14.96 -2.47
C VAL A 225 12.57 15.80 -3.67
N ALA A 226 13.18 16.94 -3.37
CA ALA A 226 13.84 17.79 -4.36
C ALA A 226 15.28 17.32 -4.54
N ALA A 227 15.74 17.24 -5.79
CA ALA A 227 17.11 16.87 -6.08
C ALA A 227 17.62 17.57 -7.34
N ASP A 228 18.54 18.49 -7.20
CA ASP A 228 19.19 19.14 -8.33
C ASP A 228 20.35 18.30 -8.91
N SER A 229 20.70 17.20 -8.23
CA SER A 229 21.77 16.27 -8.61
C SER A 229 21.57 14.90 -7.97
N ALA A 230 22.20 13.87 -8.54
CA ALA A 230 22.25 12.53 -7.95
C ALA A 230 22.71 12.54 -6.47
N ALA A 231 23.70 13.38 -6.14
CA ALA A 231 24.17 13.53 -4.76
C ALA A 231 23.12 14.20 -3.84
N GLY A 232 22.30 15.10 -4.35
CA GLY A 232 21.14 15.69 -3.66
C GLY A 232 20.06 14.66 -3.40
N ALA A 233 19.73 13.85 -4.41
CA ALA A 233 18.74 12.77 -4.31
C ALA A 233 19.16 11.71 -3.28
N ILE A 234 20.41 11.27 -3.31
CA ILE A 234 20.98 10.32 -2.33
C ILE A 234 20.91 10.89 -0.92
N ARG A 235 21.24 12.16 -0.73
CA ARG A 235 21.13 12.82 0.58
C ARG A 235 19.69 12.96 1.04
N GLY A 236 18.76 13.35 0.15
CA GLY A 236 17.33 13.43 0.42
C GLY A 236 16.76 12.08 0.84
N PHE A 237 17.03 11.04 0.06
CA PHE A 237 16.61 9.66 0.34
C PHE A 237 17.26 9.13 1.63
N GLY A 238 18.55 9.34 1.83
CA GLY A 238 19.25 8.97 3.07
C GLY A 238 18.67 9.66 4.30
N ARG A 239 18.12 10.87 4.14
CA ARG A 239 17.41 11.56 5.22
C ARG A 239 16.00 11.04 5.47
N VAL A 240 15.26 10.67 4.42
CA VAL A 240 13.98 9.96 4.59
C VAL A 240 14.20 8.67 5.40
N LEU A 241 15.26 7.91 5.08
CA LEU A 241 15.64 6.73 5.86
C LEU A 241 16.13 7.10 7.27
N GLY A 242 16.90 8.17 7.42
CA GLY A 242 17.40 8.66 8.72
C GLY A 242 16.30 9.20 9.64
N ASN A 243 15.20 9.76 9.08
CA ASN A 243 14.02 10.18 9.84
C ASN A 243 13.30 8.99 10.51
N SER A 244 13.51 7.77 9.99
CA SER A 244 13.08 6.52 10.66
C SER A 244 13.67 6.39 12.07
N PHE A 245 14.78 7.10 12.37
CA PHE A 245 15.46 7.13 13.65
C PHE A 245 15.19 8.40 14.48
N GLY A 246 14.17 9.20 14.14
CA GLY A 246 13.65 10.29 15.00
C GLY A 246 14.28 11.66 14.82
N THR A 247 15.09 11.91 13.80
CA THR A 247 15.67 13.25 13.54
C THR A 247 14.72 14.12 12.69
N LYS A 248 13.86 14.89 13.35
CA LYS A 248 12.96 15.88 12.69
C LYS A 248 13.77 17.09 12.20
N ARG A 249 14.24 17.11 10.97
CA ARG A 249 14.78 18.32 10.33
C ARG A 249 14.25 18.44 8.91
N GLU A 250 13.48 19.48 8.67
CA GLU A 250 13.21 19.97 7.32
C GLU A 250 14.55 20.37 6.68
N THR A 251 14.73 20.04 5.43
CA THR A 251 15.90 20.38 4.67
C THR A 251 15.48 21.00 3.35
N PRO A 252 16.33 21.78 2.68
CA PRO A 252 16.01 22.32 1.35
C PRO A 252 15.60 21.25 0.32
N TYR A 253 15.98 20.00 0.56
CA TYR A 253 15.74 18.87 -0.33
C TYR A 253 14.52 18.01 0.04
N LEU A 254 13.83 18.33 1.14
CA LEU A 254 12.73 17.52 1.66
C LEU A 254 11.60 18.42 2.16
N ARG A 255 10.46 18.36 1.49
CA ARG A 255 9.27 19.09 1.90
C ARG A 255 8.19 18.11 2.37
N TYR A 256 7.50 18.51 3.40
CA TYR A 256 6.38 17.78 3.99
C TYR A 256 5.14 18.65 3.97
N ALA A 257 3.99 18.03 3.69
CA ALA A 257 2.68 18.63 3.91
C ALA A 257 1.73 17.54 4.40
N ARG A 258 0.63 17.95 5.01
CA ARG A 258 -0.47 17.07 5.40
C ARG A 258 -1.77 17.67 4.88
N GLY A 259 -2.68 16.83 4.42
CA GLY A 259 -3.94 17.33 3.91
C GLY A 259 -4.90 16.21 3.56
N THR A 260 -6.06 16.64 3.09
CA THR A 260 -7.15 15.74 2.66
C THR A 260 -7.23 15.62 1.15
N GLU A 261 -6.77 16.65 0.42
CA GLU A 261 -6.79 16.71 -1.04
C GLU A 261 -5.45 17.20 -1.59
N PHE A 262 -5.00 16.55 -2.66
CA PHE A 262 -3.72 16.84 -3.32
C PHE A 262 -3.93 16.90 -4.83
N ARG A 263 -3.28 17.88 -5.47
CA ARG A 263 -3.15 17.95 -6.93
C ARG A 263 -1.67 18.04 -7.27
N ILE A 264 -1.22 17.17 -8.16
CA ILE A 264 0.19 17.03 -8.56
C ILE A 264 0.29 17.28 -10.06
N GLU A 265 0.96 18.37 -10.43
CA GLU A 265 1.08 18.87 -11.80
C GLU A 265 2.54 19.18 -12.11
N PRO A 266 3.37 18.18 -12.46
CA PRO A 266 4.75 18.43 -12.87
C PRO A 266 4.82 18.97 -14.30
N ALA A 267 5.88 19.72 -14.61
CA ALA A 267 6.13 20.25 -15.96
C ALA A 267 6.42 19.13 -16.98
N GLU A 268 7.04 18.04 -16.53
CA GLU A 268 7.25 16.85 -17.33
C GLU A 268 6.49 15.69 -16.70
N SER A 269 5.90 14.82 -17.54
CA SER A 269 5.14 13.65 -17.08
C SER A 269 6.04 12.70 -16.29
N LEU A 270 5.58 12.32 -15.08
CA LEU A 270 6.25 11.37 -14.20
C LEU A 270 5.42 10.07 -14.12
N PRO A 271 6.06 8.89 -14.12
CA PRO A 271 5.36 7.64 -13.90
C PRO A 271 4.80 7.59 -12.47
N VAL A 272 3.61 6.96 -12.32
CA VAL A 272 2.88 6.85 -11.05
C VAL A 272 2.72 5.37 -10.67
N GLN A 273 2.79 5.08 -9.39
CA GLN A 273 2.55 3.75 -8.81
C GLN A 273 1.61 3.86 -7.60
N PHE A 274 0.87 2.78 -7.30
CA PHE A 274 0.08 2.61 -6.07
C PHE A 274 0.50 1.31 -5.38
N ASP A 275 0.88 1.40 -4.13
CA ASP A 275 1.28 0.26 -3.29
C ASP A 275 2.33 -0.66 -3.94
N GLY A 276 3.14 -0.11 -4.85
CA GLY A 276 4.21 -0.80 -5.58
C GLY A 276 3.84 -1.29 -6.99
N ASP A 277 2.62 -1.06 -7.46
CA ASP A 277 2.17 -1.43 -8.81
C ASP A 277 2.14 -0.19 -9.72
N PRO A 278 2.88 -0.18 -10.86
CA PRO A 278 2.82 0.90 -11.83
C PRO A 278 1.43 0.99 -12.47
N VAL A 279 0.85 2.21 -12.52
CA VAL A 279 -0.55 2.39 -12.97
C VAL A 279 -0.75 3.48 -14.02
N GLY A 280 0.19 4.39 -14.20
CA GLY A 280 0.00 5.48 -15.17
C GLY A 280 1.03 6.58 -15.01
N SER A 281 0.62 7.80 -15.26
CA SER A 281 1.50 8.98 -15.17
C SER A 281 0.75 10.21 -14.68
N THR A 282 1.51 11.19 -14.18
CA THR A 282 0.99 12.53 -13.83
C THR A 282 0.45 13.28 -15.04
N PRO A 283 -0.43 14.31 -14.87
CA PRO A 283 -0.93 14.83 -13.59
C PRO A 283 -1.98 13.93 -12.93
N PHE A 284 -2.17 14.05 -11.62
CA PHE A 284 -3.25 13.38 -10.91
C PHE A 284 -3.77 14.20 -9.72
N CYS A 285 -4.98 13.84 -9.26
CA CYS A 285 -5.54 14.28 -8.00
C CYS A 285 -5.61 13.10 -7.05
N ALA A 286 -5.28 13.33 -5.77
CA ALA A 286 -5.44 12.35 -4.71
C ALA A 286 -6.27 12.94 -3.56
N ARG A 287 -7.06 12.10 -2.89
CA ARG A 287 -7.79 12.49 -1.67
C ARG A 287 -7.83 11.34 -0.67
N VAL A 288 -7.98 11.68 0.59
CA VAL A 288 -8.30 10.69 1.61
C VAL A 288 -9.78 10.29 1.52
N LEU A 289 -10.04 9.01 1.73
CA LEU A 289 -11.38 8.47 2.02
C LEU A 289 -11.38 8.04 3.49
N PRO A 290 -11.92 8.87 4.40
CA PRO A 290 -11.89 8.57 5.83
C PRO A 290 -12.74 7.35 6.17
N SER A 291 -12.20 6.46 7.03
CA SER A 291 -12.92 5.27 7.50
C SER A 291 -13.53 4.41 6.39
N ALA A 292 -12.87 4.36 5.23
CA ALA A 292 -13.41 3.78 3.99
C ALA A 292 -13.44 2.25 3.99
N LEU A 293 -12.58 1.60 4.77
CA LEU A 293 -12.43 0.15 4.79
C LEU A 293 -12.49 -0.41 6.21
N THR A 294 -13.34 -1.39 6.42
CA THR A 294 -13.35 -2.19 7.66
C THR A 294 -12.33 -3.33 7.53
N VAL A 295 -11.40 -3.45 8.47
CA VAL A 295 -10.39 -4.52 8.52
C VAL A 295 -10.45 -5.27 9.84
N MET A 296 -10.12 -6.57 9.82
CA MET A 296 -9.88 -7.33 11.04
C MET A 296 -8.42 -7.20 11.46
N VAL A 297 -8.19 -6.76 12.69
CA VAL A 297 -6.84 -6.56 13.25
C VAL A 297 -6.66 -7.33 14.55
N PRO A 298 -5.42 -7.68 14.94
CA PRO A 298 -5.17 -8.28 16.25
C PRO A 298 -5.74 -7.44 17.39
N SER A 299 -6.20 -8.09 18.45
CA SER A 299 -6.42 -7.43 19.75
C SER A 299 -5.04 -7.02 20.28
N SER A 300 -4.83 -5.73 20.52
CA SER A 300 -3.59 -5.16 21.07
C SER A 300 -3.25 -5.74 22.43
#